data_d69ad9a07cae6ed593c59de404894db2
#
_entry.id   d69ad9a07cae6ed593c59de404894db2
#
_cell.length_a   1.000
_cell.length_b   1.000
_cell.length_c   1.000
_cell.angle_alpha   90.00
_cell.angle_beta   90.00
_cell.angle_gamma   90.00
#
_symmetry.space_group_name_H-M   'P 1'
#
loop_
_entity.id
_entity.type
_entity.pdbx_description
1 polymer ?
#
loop_
_entity_poly.entity_id
_entity_poly.type
_entity_poly.pdbx_seq_one_letter_code
_entity_poly.pdbx_strand_id
1 'polypeptide(L)'
;MSDIKFISLIFQLVAGLMPLAVLFFGNRKFSFEFTLYLTLSIISTFVILITNYFKIQNAIVFDGFQISSIILLSLFYFRNIQSKMLSNVVIILGLFSLLSYSIELICLGYPQKSLVIENVSFIIGPILFYIDSIVSNQTSSTLVLVNTSIFFYKSFSFLLFYFLVTLMVSNFWHIHNFIEGSSKLLIAYALWKLPKTAHS
;
A
#
# COMPACT_ATOMS: atom_id res chain seq x y z
N MET A 1 20.20 15.82 0.82
CA MET A 1 18.87 15.38 1.32
C MET A 1 18.71 15.98 2.71
N SER A 2 17.56 16.52 3.10
CA SER A 2 17.38 16.99 4.48
C SER A 2 17.39 15.78 5.43
N ASP A 3 17.93 15.95 6.64
CA ASP A 3 18.03 14.87 7.64
C ASP A 3 16.68 14.22 7.93
N ILE A 4 15.61 15.03 7.95
CA ILE A 4 14.23 14.54 8.15
C ILE A 4 13.79 13.57 7.04
N LYS A 5 14.10 13.85 5.77
CA LYS A 5 13.78 12.93 4.67
C LYS A 5 14.52 11.61 4.81
N PHE A 6 15.78 11.67 5.20
CA PHE A 6 16.59 10.46 5.40
C PHE A 6 16.06 9.62 6.56
N ILE A 7 15.79 10.25 7.71
CA ILE A 7 15.22 9.58 8.88
C ILE A 7 13.86 8.95 8.55
N SER A 8 12.99 9.65 7.83
CA SER A 8 11.66 9.15 7.47
C SER A 8 11.74 7.93 6.54
N LEU A 9 12.69 7.90 5.59
CA LEU A 9 12.91 6.73 4.72
C LEU A 9 13.46 5.53 5.49
N ILE A 10 14.39 5.75 6.42
CA ILE A 10 14.90 4.68 7.31
C ILE A 10 13.76 4.12 8.16
N PHE A 11 12.94 5.00 8.76
CA PHE A 11 11.79 4.57 9.52
C PHE A 11 10.83 3.72 8.69
N GLN A 12 10.48 4.16 7.49
CA GLN A 12 9.61 3.43 6.55
C GLN A 12 10.21 2.07 6.18
N LEU A 13 11.53 2.00 5.94
CA LEU A 13 12.23 0.75 5.63
C LEU A 13 12.20 -0.22 6.82
N VAL A 14 12.58 0.24 8.00
CA VAL A 14 12.59 -0.60 9.22
C VAL A 14 11.19 -1.08 9.56
N ALA A 15 10.20 -0.18 9.55
CA ALA A 15 8.80 -0.52 9.77
C ALA A 15 8.27 -1.51 8.71
N GLY A 16 8.71 -1.38 7.46
CA GLY A 16 8.36 -2.29 6.37
C GLY A 16 8.91 -3.71 6.55
N LEU A 17 10.10 -3.86 7.13
CA LEU A 17 10.67 -5.17 7.40
C LEU A 17 9.90 -5.96 8.47
N MET A 18 9.22 -5.28 9.40
CA MET A 18 8.50 -5.92 10.51
C MET A 18 7.40 -6.90 10.05
N PRO A 19 6.48 -6.56 9.13
CA PRO A 19 5.48 -7.51 8.64
C PRO A 19 6.10 -8.76 8.02
N LEU A 20 7.16 -8.62 7.23
CA LEU A 20 7.86 -9.76 6.63
C LEU A 20 8.58 -10.58 7.68
N ALA A 21 9.23 -9.95 8.65
CA ALA A 21 9.85 -10.66 9.77
C ALA A 21 8.82 -11.49 10.54
N VAL A 22 7.62 -10.95 10.80
CA VAL A 22 6.53 -11.68 11.45
C VAL A 22 6.07 -12.88 10.63
N LEU A 23 5.95 -12.74 9.30
CA LEU A 23 5.54 -13.85 8.43
C LEU A 23 6.61 -14.94 8.36
N PHE A 24 7.85 -14.57 8.08
CA PHE A 24 8.93 -15.55 7.86
C PHE A 24 9.43 -16.18 9.18
N PHE A 25 9.82 -15.38 10.18
CA PHE A 25 10.34 -15.90 11.44
C PHE A 25 9.22 -16.34 12.39
N GLY A 26 8.02 -15.80 12.27
CA GLY A 26 6.85 -16.23 13.02
C GLY A 26 6.21 -17.50 12.49
N ASN A 27 6.70 -18.04 11.36
CA ASN A 27 6.13 -19.20 10.67
C ASN A 27 4.62 -19.05 10.44
N ARG A 28 4.21 -17.94 9.81
CA ARG A 28 2.82 -17.57 9.59
C ARG A 28 2.54 -17.42 8.10
N LYS A 29 1.39 -17.90 7.65
CA LYS A 29 0.97 -17.77 6.24
C LYS A 29 -0.10 -16.69 6.12
N PHE A 30 0.06 -15.86 5.12
CA PHE A 30 -0.92 -14.86 4.71
C PHE A 30 -1.06 -14.87 3.18
N SER A 31 -1.97 -14.04 2.63
CA SER A 31 -2.18 -13.95 1.19
C SER A 31 -0.88 -13.69 0.43
N PHE A 32 -0.65 -14.43 -0.64
CA PHE A 32 0.53 -14.30 -1.50
C PHE A 32 0.64 -12.89 -2.09
N GLU A 33 -0.46 -12.35 -2.60
CA GLU A 33 -0.52 -11.02 -3.23
C GLU A 33 -0.12 -9.93 -2.26
N PHE A 34 -0.61 -10.04 -1.02
CA PHE A 34 -0.30 -9.05 0.01
C PHE A 34 1.15 -9.19 0.50
N THR A 35 1.65 -10.41 0.63
CA THR A 35 3.06 -10.66 0.97
C THR A 35 3.99 -10.11 -0.12
N LEU A 36 3.64 -10.31 -1.39
CA LEU A 36 4.39 -9.76 -2.52
C LEU A 36 4.34 -8.23 -2.54
N TYR A 37 3.17 -7.63 -2.28
CA TYR A 37 3.02 -6.18 -2.13
C TYR A 37 3.97 -5.61 -1.05
N LEU A 38 3.99 -6.22 0.13
CA LEU A 38 4.89 -5.81 1.21
C LEU A 38 6.37 -5.93 0.80
N THR A 39 6.73 -7.04 0.14
CA THR A 39 8.10 -7.27 -0.33
C THR A 39 8.53 -6.22 -1.35
N LEU A 40 7.71 -5.94 -2.35
CA LEU A 40 8.00 -4.91 -3.36
C LEU A 40 8.07 -3.51 -2.74
N SER A 41 7.22 -3.21 -1.75
CA SER A 41 7.27 -1.95 -1.03
C SER A 41 8.61 -1.75 -0.31
N ILE A 42 9.16 -2.79 0.30
CA ILE A 42 10.46 -2.72 0.97
C ILE A 42 11.59 -2.56 -0.04
N ILE A 43 11.58 -3.36 -1.11
CA ILE A 43 12.59 -3.27 -2.18
C ILE A 43 12.59 -1.87 -2.78
N SER A 44 11.43 -1.33 -3.12
CA SER A 44 11.33 0.02 -3.69
C SER A 44 11.82 1.09 -2.71
N THR A 45 11.46 1.01 -1.43
CA THR A 45 11.94 1.94 -0.40
C THR A 45 13.46 1.88 -0.25
N PHE A 46 14.04 0.67 -0.27
CA PHE A 46 15.50 0.48 -0.21
C PHE A 46 16.21 1.06 -1.43
N VAL A 47 15.69 0.80 -2.64
CA VAL A 47 16.25 1.38 -3.88
C VAL A 47 16.12 2.90 -3.89
N ILE A 48 14.97 3.46 -3.45
CA ILE A 48 14.77 4.90 -3.33
C ILE A 48 15.77 5.51 -2.33
N LEU A 49 16.06 4.84 -1.22
CA LEU A 49 17.06 5.29 -0.26
C LEU A 49 18.46 5.37 -0.88
N ILE A 50 18.87 4.31 -1.60
CA ILE A 50 20.17 4.26 -2.30
C ILE A 50 20.25 5.33 -3.39
N THR A 51 19.25 5.41 -4.25
CA THR A 51 19.25 6.37 -5.37
C THR A 51 19.26 7.82 -4.87
N ASN A 52 18.52 8.11 -3.79
CA ASN A 52 18.57 9.43 -3.15
C ASN A 52 19.95 9.74 -2.55
N TYR A 53 20.62 8.74 -1.94
CA TYR A 53 21.98 8.92 -1.43
C TYR A 53 22.97 9.28 -2.55
N PHE A 54 22.90 8.58 -3.68
CA PHE A 54 23.76 8.85 -4.84
C PHE A 54 23.23 9.96 -5.76
N LYS A 55 22.11 10.63 -5.42
CA LYS A 55 21.45 11.66 -6.23
C LYS A 55 21.06 11.19 -7.63
N ILE A 56 20.71 9.92 -7.77
CA ILE A 56 20.22 9.32 -9.02
C ILE A 56 18.70 9.48 -9.08
N GLN A 57 18.17 9.70 -10.28
CA GLN A 57 16.73 9.77 -10.51
C GLN A 57 16.08 8.41 -10.24
N ASN A 58 15.00 8.39 -9.46
CA ASN A 58 14.33 7.17 -8.99
C ASN A 58 12.86 7.05 -9.45
N ALA A 59 12.41 7.88 -10.37
CA ALA A 59 11.04 7.89 -10.86
C ALA A 59 10.58 6.51 -11.35
N ILE A 60 11.39 5.80 -12.13
CA ILE A 60 11.08 4.48 -12.68
C ILE A 60 10.80 3.46 -11.56
N VAL A 61 11.54 3.53 -10.44
CA VAL A 61 11.34 2.62 -9.31
C VAL A 61 10.02 2.91 -8.62
N PHE A 62 9.71 4.19 -8.43
CA PHE A 62 8.44 4.64 -7.87
C PHE A 62 7.26 4.22 -8.76
N ASP A 63 7.33 4.48 -10.07
CA ASP A 63 6.28 4.13 -11.02
C ASP A 63 6.05 2.62 -11.10
N GLY A 64 7.13 1.83 -11.14
CA GLY A 64 7.06 0.37 -11.13
C GLY A 64 6.40 -0.17 -9.86
N PHE A 65 6.70 0.42 -8.70
CA PHE A 65 6.04 0.06 -7.45
C PHE A 65 4.56 0.44 -7.45
N GLN A 66 4.19 1.63 -7.92
CA GLN A 66 2.79 2.06 -7.96
C GLN A 66 1.95 1.15 -8.85
N ILE A 67 2.41 0.86 -10.07
CA ILE A 67 1.72 -0.08 -10.96
C ILE A 67 1.54 -1.45 -10.30
N SER A 68 2.60 -1.97 -9.68
CA SER A 68 2.55 -3.26 -8.99
C SER A 68 1.59 -3.23 -7.80
N SER A 69 1.57 -2.13 -7.04
CA SER A 69 0.69 -1.97 -5.88
C SER A 69 -0.80 -1.97 -6.29
N ILE A 70 -1.13 -1.29 -7.40
CA ILE A 70 -2.49 -1.27 -7.93
C ILE A 70 -2.95 -2.70 -8.26
N ILE A 71 -2.13 -3.46 -8.96
CA ILE A 71 -2.45 -4.84 -9.37
C ILE A 71 -2.60 -5.73 -8.13
N LEU A 72 -1.61 -5.72 -7.23
CA LEU A 72 -1.56 -6.64 -6.09
C LEU A 72 -2.65 -6.37 -5.06
N LEU A 73 -2.94 -5.10 -4.75
CA LEU A 73 -4.03 -4.76 -3.84
C LEU A 73 -5.40 -5.05 -4.44
N SER A 74 -5.59 -4.83 -5.75
CA SER A 74 -6.83 -5.21 -6.43
C SER A 74 -7.06 -6.72 -6.36
N LEU A 75 -6.02 -7.54 -6.61
CA LEU A 75 -6.10 -8.99 -6.50
C LEU A 75 -6.33 -9.45 -5.05
N PHE A 76 -5.69 -8.78 -4.08
CA PHE A 76 -5.89 -9.07 -2.67
C PHE A 76 -7.36 -8.88 -2.27
N TYR A 77 -7.98 -7.75 -2.63
CA TYR A 77 -9.40 -7.52 -2.32
C TYR A 77 -10.32 -8.43 -3.12
N PHE A 78 -10.03 -8.67 -4.40
CA PHE A 78 -10.81 -9.60 -5.24
C PHE A 78 -10.91 -10.98 -4.61
N ARG A 79 -9.83 -11.48 -4.00
CA ARG A 79 -9.80 -12.80 -3.36
C ARG A 79 -10.40 -12.85 -1.96
N ASN A 80 -10.40 -11.73 -1.25
CA ASN A 80 -10.85 -11.69 0.15
C ASN A 80 -12.28 -11.18 0.32
N ILE A 81 -12.89 -10.60 -0.72
CA ILE A 81 -14.31 -10.22 -0.76
C ILE A 81 -15.10 -11.41 -1.31
N GLN A 82 -16.07 -11.91 -0.54
CA GLN A 82 -16.86 -13.08 -0.92
C GLN A 82 -17.95 -12.75 -1.94
N SER A 83 -18.55 -11.56 -1.83
CA SER A 83 -19.55 -11.09 -2.79
C SER A 83 -18.92 -10.86 -4.16
N LYS A 84 -19.32 -11.66 -5.15
CA LYS A 84 -18.85 -11.55 -6.55
C LYS A 84 -19.11 -10.15 -7.14
N MET A 85 -20.21 -9.51 -6.77
CA MET A 85 -20.52 -8.16 -7.21
C MET A 85 -19.50 -7.15 -6.66
N LEU A 86 -19.23 -7.18 -5.35
CA LEU A 86 -18.31 -6.26 -4.70
C LEU A 86 -16.85 -6.51 -5.14
N SER A 87 -16.45 -7.77 -5.30
CA SER A 87 -15.11 -8.11 -5.78
C SER A 87 -14.87 -7.64 -7.23
N ASN A 88 -15.89 -7.72 -8.10
CA ASN A 88 -15.79 -7.18 -9.46
C ASN A 88 -15.66 -5.65 -9.47
N VAL A 89 -16.35 -4.94 -8.57
CA VAL A 89 -16.20 -3.47 -8.43
C VAL A 89 -14.75 -3.13 -8.12
N VAL A 90 -14.08 -3.86 -7.23
CA VAL A 90 -12.67 -3.63 -6.91
C VAL A 90 -11.77 -3.81 -8.13
N ILE A 91 -12.00 -4.85 -8.93
CA ILE A 91 -11.22 -5.05 -10.17
C ILE A 91 -11.43 -3.91 -11.15
N ILE A 92 -12.67 -3.46 -11.34
CA ILE A 92 -12.99 -2.32 -12.22
C ILE A 92 -12.27 -1.05 -11.73
N LEU A 93 -12.31 -0.77 -10.44
CA LEU A 93 -11.61 0.37 -9.85
C LEU A 93 -10.08 0.25 -10.01
N GLY A 94 -9.52 -0.95 -9.83
CA GLY A 94 -8.11 -1.22 -10.06
C GLY A 94 -7.70 -1.00 -11.51
N LEU A 95 -8.48 -1.51 -12.47
CA LEU A 95 -8.24 -1.27 -13.89
C LEU A 95 -8.34 0.20 -14.26
N PHE A 96 -9.34 0.91 -13.74
CA PHE A 96 -9.49 2.35 -13.95
C PHE A 96 -8.29 3.13 -13.40
N SER A 97 -7.82 2.81 -12.20
CA SER A 97 -6.64 3.42 -11.59
C SER A 97 -5.38 3.13 -12.42
N LEU A 98 -5.21 1.90 -12.89
CA LEU A 98 -4.06 1.49 -13.71
C LEU A 98 -4.05 2.22 -15.06
N LEU A 99 -5.20 2.31 -15.73
CA LEU A 99 -5.33 3.04 -16.99
C LEU A 99 -5.06 4.53 -16.80
N SER A 100 -5.66 5.17 -15.78
CA SER A 100 -5.44 6.58 -15.47
C SER A 100 -3.96 6.87 -15.19
N TYR A 101 -3.30 6.00 -14.41
CA TYR A 101 -1.89 6.12 -14.11
C TYR A 101 -1.02 6.00 -15.37
N SER A 102 -1.28 4.98 -16.18
CA SER A 102 -0.51 4.72 -17.40
C SER A 102 -0.67 5.84 -18.43
N ILE A 103 -1.89 6.37 -18.61
CA ILE A 103 -2.15 7.49 -19.52
C ILE A 103 -1.41 8.74 -19.05
N GLU A 104 -1.50 9.08 -17.77
CA GLU A 104 -0.84 10.27 -17.24
C GLU A 104 0.69 10.14 -17.32
N LEU A 105 1.24 8.95 -17.04
CA LEU A 105 2.67 8.67 -17.15
C LEU A 105 3.18 8.82 -18.59
N ILE A 106 2.43 8.29 -19.57
CA ILE A 106 2.81 8.37 -21.00
C ILE A 106 2.67 9.81 -21.53
N CYS A 107 1.58 10.52 -21.17
CA CYS A 107 1.28 11.83 -21.72
C CYS A 107 2.05 12.97 -21.04
N LEU A 108 2.30 12.88 -19.73
CA LEU A 108 2.89 13.96 -18.93
C LEU A 108 4.27 13.60 -18.35
N GLY A 109 4.65 12.32 -18.35
CA GLY A 109 5.90 11.83 -17.76
C GLY A 109 5.92 11.82 -16.22
N TYR A 110 4.87 12.30 -15.55
CA TYR A 110 4.76 12.30 -14.09
C TYR A 110 3.29 12.22 -13.65
N PRO A 111 2.88 11.10 -13.06
CA PRO A 111 1.50 10.86 -12.66
C PRO A 111 1.20 11.53 -11.29
N GLN A 112 0.56 12.70 -11.32
CA GLN A 112 0.15 13.38 -10.08
C GLN A 112 -1.34 13.20 -9.78
N LYS A 113 -2.21 13.41 -10.76
CA LYS A 113 -3.67 13.32 -10.58
C LYS A 113 -4.11 11.86 -10.43
N SER A 114 -3.48 10.96 -11.15
CA SER A 114 -3.76 9.53 -11.06
C SER A 114 -3.41 8.93 -9.69
N LEU A 115 -2.43 9.48 -8.97
CA LEU A 115 -2.17 9.10 -7.57
C LEU A 115 -3.35 9.42 -6.65
N VAL A 116 -4.08 10.51 -6.91
CA VAL A 116 -5.31 10.84 -6.19
C VAL A 116 -6.40 9.80 -6.49
N ILE A 117 -6.57 9.46 -7.78
CA ILE A 117 -7.56 8.46 -8.23
C ILE A 117 -7.23 7.08 -7.64
N GLU A 118 -5.97 6.68 -7.65
CA GLU A 118 -5.50 5.44 -7.04
C GLU A 118 -5.86 5.37 -5.55
N ASN A 119 -5.53 6.40 -4.80
CA ASN A 119 -5.81 6.42 -3.37
C ASN A 119 -7.31 6.35 -3.08
N VAL A 120 -8.16 7.04 -3.85
CA VAL A 120 -9.62 6.94 -3.73
C VAL A 120 -10.09 5.51 -4.00
N SER A 121 -9.60 4.88 -5.06
CA SER A 121 -9.95 3.50 -5.40
C SER A 121 -9.58 2.52 -4.28
N PHE A 122 -8.42 2.73 -3.65
CA PHE A 122 -7.97 1.91 -2.52
C PHE A 122 -8.49 2.35 -1.14
N ILE A 123 -9.25 3.41 -1.03
CA ILE A 123 -10.12 3.70 0.11
C ILE A 123 -11.43 2.92 -0.03
N ILE A 124 -11.96 2.83 -1.25
CA ILE A 124 -13.20 2.10 -1.53
C ILE A 124 -13.02 0.59 -1.28
N GLY A 125 -11.87 -0.01 -1.64
CA GLY A 125 -11.60 -1.43 -1.40
C GLY A 125 -11.82 -1.89 0.05
N PRO A 126 -11.20 -1.27 1.06
CA PRO A 126 -11.48 -1.51 2.47
C PRO A 126 -12.95 -1.34 2.86
N ILE A 127 -13.62 -0.33 2.34
CA ILE A 127 -15.05 -0.10 2.64
C ILE A 127 -15.89 -1.27 2.12
N LEU A 128 -15.66 -1.70 0.88
CA LEU A 128 -16.36 -2.84 0.29
C LEU A 128 -16.08 -4.14 1.05
N PHE A 129 -14.84 -4.33 1.52
CA PHE A 129 -14.49 -5.45 2.39
C PHE A 129 -15.27 -5.42 3.71
N TYR A 130 -15.43 -4.26 4.35
CA TYR A 130 -16.23 -4.16 5.58
C TYR A 130 -17.70 -4.43 5.33
N ILE A 131 -18.28 -3.92 4.24
CA ILE A 131 -19.67 -4.20 3.87
C ILE A 131 -19.86 -5.71 3.67
N ASP A 132 -18.97 -6.34 2.92
CA ASP A 132 -19.00 -7.78 2.66
C ASP A 132 -18.89 -8.59 3.96
N SER A 133 -17.97 -8.20 4.85
CA SER A 133 -17.74 -8.85 6.13
C SER A 133 -18.96 -8.78 7.05
N ILE A 134 -19.69 -7.67 7.05
CA ILE A 134 -20.92 -7.51 7.84
C ILE A 134 -22.02 -8.39 7.26
N VAL A 135 -22.19 -8.39 5.93
CA VAL A 135 -23.24 -9.16 5.26
C VAL A 135 -22.99 -10.67 5.36
N SER A 136 -21.76 -11.11 5.19
CA SER A 136 -21.40 -12.54 5.21
C SER A 136 -21.28 -13.12 6.62
N ASN A 137 -21.24 -12.26 7.65
CA ASN A 137 -21.00 -12.64 9.04
C ASN A 137 -19.73 -13.49 9.26
N GLN A 138 -18.75 -13.36 8.35
CA GLN A 138 -17.48 -14.10 8.37
C GLN A 138 -16.32 -13.12 8.35
N THR A 139 -15.69 -12.90 9.51
CA THR A 139 -14.60 -11.92 9.58
C THR A 139 -13.41 -12.45 10.37
N SER A 140 -12.27 -12.55 9.70
CA SER A 140 -10.99 -12.75 10.39
C SER A 140 -10.55 -11.43 11.03
N SER A 141 -10.33 -11.44 12.34
CA SER A 141 -9.82 -10.25 13.06
C SER A 141 -8.52 -9.70 12.48
N THR A 142 -7.67 -10.57 11.94
CA THR A 142 -6.42 -10.19 11.27
C THR A 142 -6.71 -9.46 9.95
N LEU A 143 -7.64 -9.97 9.13
CA LEU A 143 -8.02 -9.29 7.88
C LEU A 143 -8.63 -7.92 8.15
N VAL A 144 -9.44 -7.79 9.21
CA VAL A 144 -9.99 -6.48 9.63
C VAL A 144 -8.87 -5.51 9.99
N LEU A 145 -7.89 -5.91 10.79
CA LEU A 145 -6.78 -5.05 11.19
C LEU A 145 -5.88 -4.66 10.01
N VAL A 146 -5.56 -5.60 9.11
CA VAL A 146 -4.81 -5.32 7.87
C VAL A 146 -5.58 -4.32 7.03
N ASN A 147 -6.88 -4.55 6.85
CA ASN A 147 -7.75 -3.70 6.08
C ASN A 147 -7.88 -2.29 6.66
N THR A 148 -8.01 -2.18 8.00
CA THR A 148 -7.99 -0.90 8.73
C THR A 148 -6.69 -0.14 8.46
N SER A 149 -5.55 -0.84 8.49
CA SER A 149 -4.24 -0.23 8.25
C SER A 149 -4.11 0.32 6.82
N ILE A 150 -4.61 -0.43 5.82
CA ILE A 150 -4.63 0.02 4.41
C ILE A 150 -5.56 1.23 4.28
N PHE A 151 -6.75 1.18 4.88
CA PHE A 151 -7.72 2.29 4.85
C PHE A 151 -7.11 3.59 5.39
N PHE A 152 -6.49 3.53 6.57
CA PHE A 152 -5.82 4.70 7.16
C PHE A 152 -4.69 5.21 6.27
N TYR A 153 -3.81 4.32 5.82
CA TYR A 153 -2.71 4.71 4.94
C TYR A 153 -3.21 5.41 3.67
N LYS A 154 -4.15 4.80 2.97
CA LYS A 154 -4.66 5.35 1.70
C LYS A 154 -5.47 6.63 1.89
N SER A 155 -6.22 6.76 2.99
CA SER A 155 -6.95 7.99 3.33
C SER A 155 -6.00 9.15 3.61
N PHE A 156 -4.96 8.94 4.40
CA PHE A 156 -3.96 9.99 4.64
C PHE A 156 -3.14 10.30 3.38
N SER A 157 -2.78 9.29 2.59
CA SER A 157 -2.08 9.49 1.32
C SER A 157 -2.95 10.29 0.34
N PHE A 158 -4.25 10.00 0.26
CA PHE A 158 -5.19 10.80 -0.54
C PHE A 158 -5.16 12.28 -0.14
N LEU A 159 -5.27 12.58 1.14
CA LEU A 159 -5.23 13.96 1.64
C LEU A 159 -3.90 14.63 1.29
N LEU A 160 -2.78 13.95 1.53
CA LEU A 160 -1.45 14.49 1.25
C LEU A 160 -1.26 14.77 -0.24
N PHE A 161 -1.61 13.83 -1.12
CA PHE A 161 -1.47 14.02 -2.57
C PHE A 161 -2.47 15.06 -3.11
N TYR A 162 -3.69 15.11 -2.56
CA TYR A 162 -4.65 16.15 -2.90
C TYR A 162 -4.12 17.54 -2.57
N PHE A 163 -3.57 17.74 -1.36
CA PHE A 163 -2.96 19.02 -0.96
C PHE A 163 -1.70 19.32 -1.78
N LEU A 164 -0.87 18.34 -2.07
CA LEU A 164 0.33 18.50 -2.90
C LEU A 164 -0.03 18.98 -4.30
N VAL A 165 -1.04 18.37 -4.92
CA VAL A 165 -1.51 18.74 -6.27
C VAL A 165 -2.19 20.09 -6.26
N THR A 166 -3.02 20.39 -5.23
CA THR A 166 -3.83 21.61 -5.16
C THR A 166 -3.02 22.83 -4.70
N LEU A 167 -2.12 22.65 -3.76
CA LEU A 167 -1.37 23.74 -3.13
C LEU A 167 0.11 23.81 -3.56
N MET A 168 0.57 22.91 -4.43
CA MET A 168 1.96 22.83 -4.92
C MET A 168 3.02 22.80 -3.79
N VAL A 169 2.70 22.20 -2.66
CA VAL A 169 3.59 22.13 -1.50
C VAL A 169 4.49 20.89 -1.60
N SER A 170 5.77 21.10 -1.83
CA SER A 170 6.75 20.03 -2.13
C SER A 170 7.27 19.22 -0.93
N ASN A 171 6.94 19.62 0.31
CA ASN A 171 7.61 19.08 1.50
C ASN A 171 6.86 17.97 2.26
N PHE A 172 5.82 17.35 1.68
CA PHE A 172 5.02 16.33 2.36
C PHE A 172 5.57 14.89 2.32
N TRP A 173 6.63 14.63 1.55
CA TRP A 173 7.14 13.27 1.40
C TRP A 173 7.58 12.60 2.70
N HIS A 174 8.17 13.37 3.63
CA HIS A 174 8.54 12.81 4.93
C HIS A 174 7.33 12.44 5.78
N ILE A 175 6.24 13.21 5.71
CA ILE A 175 4.99 12.89 6.39
C ILE A 175 4.39 11.61 5.80
N HIS A 176 4.34 11.49 4.46
CA HIS A 176 3.90 10.29 3.77
C HIS A 176 4.69 9.05 4.23
N ASN A 177 6.02 9.14 4.27
CA ASN A 177 6.87 8.04 4.73
C ASN A 177 6.58 7.62 6.18
N PHE A 178 6.32 8.57 7.09
CA PHE A 178 5.93 8.26 8.47
C PHE A 178 4.56 7.59 8.55
N ILE A 179 3.59 8.04 7.77
CA ILE A 179 2.25 7.44 7.72
C ILE A 179 2.33 6.02 7.18
N GLU A 180 3.06 5.82 6.09
CA GLU A 180 3.25 4.49 5.50
C GLU A 180 3.97 3.54 6.45
N GLY A 181 5.05 3.99 7.10
CA GLY A 181 5.77 3.21 8.11
C GLY A 181 4.87 2.83 9.28
N SER A 182 4.08 3.77 9.81
CA SER A 182 3.13 3.50 10.90
C SER A 182 2.06 2.48 10.50
N SER A 183 1.54 2.57 9.28
CA SER A 183 0.61 1.57 8.73
C SER A 183 1.25 0.18 8.66
N LYS A 184 2.51 0.09 8.23
CA LYS A 184 3.24 -1.19 8.18
C LYS A 184 3.45 -1.80 9.58
N LEU A 185 3.67 -0.98 10.62
CA LEU A 185 3.71 -1.48 12.00
C LEU A 185 2.36 -2.04 12.47
N LEU A 186 1.25 -1.40 12.10
CA LEU A 186 -0.10 -1.92 12.39
C LEU A 186 -0.35 -3.24 11.65
N ILE A 187 0.11 -3.37 10.41
CA ILE A 187 0.06 -4.61 9.64
C ILE A 187 0.90 -5.70 10.32
N ALA A 188 2.11 -5.38 10.78
CA ALA A 188 2.94 -6.33 11.51
C ALA A 188 2.25 -6.85 12.77
N TYR A 189 1.61 -5.96 13.52
CA TYR A 189 0.82 -6.32 14.70
C TYR A 189 -0.38 -7.22 14.33
N ALA A 190 -1.09 -6.91 13.24
CA ALA A 190 -2.18 -7.74 12.75
C ALA A 190 -1.70 -9.14 12.38
N LEU A 191 -0.61 -9.24 11.65
CA LEU A 191 -0.01 -10.51 11.25
C LEU A 191 0.54 -11.31 12.45
N TRP A 192 1.01 -10.62 13.49
CA TRP A 192 1.43 -11.26 14.74
C TRP A 192 0.29 -12.02 15.43
N LYS A 193 -0.96 -11.62 15.22
CA LYS A 193 -2.13 -12.31 15.75
C LYS A 193 -2.55 -13.55 14.98
N LEU A 194 -1.99 -13.81 13.80
CA LEU A 194 -2.26 -15.04 13.05
C LEU A 194 -1.81 -16.27 13.85
N PRO A 195 -2.52 -17.38 13.76
CA PRO A 195 -2.04 -18.65 14.31
C PRO A 195 -0.74 -19.06 13.62
N LYS A 196 0.18 -19.65 14.39
CA LYS A 196 1.38 -20.26 13.83
C LYS A 196 0.97 -21.48 13.00
N THR A 197 1.57 -21.64 11.81
CA THR A 197 1.39 -22.89 11.06
C THR A 197 2.08 -24.00 11.82
N ALA A 198 1.33 -25.06 12.17
CA ALA A 198 1.93 -26.24 12.76
C ALA A 198 2.97 -26.80 11.78
N HIS A 199 4.13 -27.15 12.28
CA HIS A 199 5.11 -27.92 11.49
C HIS A 199 4.48 -29.30 11.24
N SER A 200 4.04 -29.54 10.00
CA SER A 200 3.70 -30.89 9.52
C SER A 200 4.95 -31.57 9.02
#